data_e0034231ca1932c5c425e593be790193
#
_entry.id   e0034231ca1932c5c425e593be790193
#
_cell.length_a   1.000
_cell.length_b   1.000
_cell.length_c   1.000
_cell.angle_alpha   90.00
_cell.angle_beta   90.00
_cell.angle_gamma   90.00
#
_symmetry.space_group_name_H-M   'P 1'
#
loop_
_entity.id
_entity.type
_entity.pdbx_description
1 polymer ?
#
loop_
_entity_poly.entity_id
_entity_poly.type
_entity_poly.pdbx_seq_one_letter_code
_entity_poly.pdbx_strand_id
1 'polypeptide(L)'
;MNCYKETYDRLVKELKTLETYRENMIGEYNDLSSEYKVLATEYNMKRMGIDADWQNEVNKYLKLILRLFVSNVGLAVILIIINSFGAFVSTGMSILLAALAVIIGTTTGFLIDYKKHSKIFEDFELRRVDLKDSYEKNLEILHSKLNASSNELNRIDMNISDNKNEINSLIMSYGKLCLGISDINENAPSDNKAYVRKRTINDK
;
A
#
# COMPACT_ATOMS: atom_id res chain seq x y z
N MET A 1 43.40 39.56 16.12
CA MET A 1 42.41 39.79 15.03
C MET A 1 42.23 38.61 14.10
N ASN A 2 43.19 37.70 13.95
CA ASN A 2 43.07 36.53 13.03
C ASN A 2 42.09 35.43 13.52
N CYS A 3 41.88 35.26 14.80
CA CYS A 3 41.10 34.12 15.35
C CYS A 3 39.64 34.12 14.91
N TYR A 4 38.97 35.24 14.82
CA TYR A 4 37.55 35.31 14.42
C TYR A 4 37.34 35.08 12.93
N LYS A 5 38.31 35.50 12.10
CA LYS A 5 38.29 35.22 10.67
C LYS A 5 38.45 33.72 10.39
N GLU A 6 39.36 33.09 11.07
CA GLU A 6 39.56 31.61 10.95
C GLU A 6 38.31 30.84 11.35
N THR A 7 37.64 31.28 12.43
CA THR A 7 36.38 30.67 12.87
C THR A 7 35.27 30.87 11.84
N TYR A 8 35.12 32.06 11.29
CA TYR A 8 34.17 32.35 10.24
C TYR A 8 34.42 31.51 8.99
N ASP A 9 35.65 31.45 8.48
CA ASP A 9 36.02 30.68 7.30
C ASP A 9 35.77 29.16 7.49
N ARG A 10 36.03 28.67 8.73
CA ARG A 10 35.74 27.30 9.09
C ARG A 10 34.22 27.02 9.03
N LEU A 11 33.39 27.86 9.65
CA LEU A 11 31.94 27.69 9.67
C LEU A 11 31.35 27.77 8.26
N VAL A 12 31.82 28.66 7.43
CA VAL A 12 31.38 28.76 6.01
C VAL A 12 31.74 27.50 5.24
N LYS A 13 32.94 26.94 5.47
CA LYS A 13 33.34 25.65 4.86
C LYS A 13 32.50 24.50 5.33
N GLU A 14 32.21 24.43 6.63
CA GLU A 14 31.33 23.42 7.22
C GLU A 14 29.92 23.51 6.67
N LEU A 15 29.37 24.74 6.57
CA LEU A 15 28.07 24.98 5.98
C LEU A 15 27.97 24.45 4.55
N LYS A 16 28.95 24.78 3.70
CA LYS A 16 29.00 24.28 2.33
C LYS A 16 29.06 22.74 2.25
N THR A 17 29.81 22.13 3.17
CA THR A 17 29.89 20.66 3.24
C THR A 17 28.55 20.05 3.65
N LEU A 18 27.86 20.64 4.63
CA LEU A 18 26.53 20.20 5.06
C LEU A 18 25.47 20.37 3.95
N GLU A 19 25.50 21.48 3.22
CA GLU A 19 24.60 21.72 2.09
C GLU A 19 24.82 20.69 0.97
N THR A 20 26.07 20.38 0.62
CA THR A 20 26.38 19.32 -0.36
C THR A 20 25.93 17.94 0.14
N TYR A 21 26.13 17.64 1.43
CA TYR A 21 25.67 16.38 2.02
C TYR A 21 24.14 16.27 2.01
N ARG A 22 23.46 17.37 2.32
CA ARG A 22 22.00 17.48 2.22
C ARG A 22 21.47 17.17 0.82
N GLU A 23 22.08 17.75 -0.21
CA GLU A 23 21.68 17.50 -1.61
C GLU A 23 21.84 16.02 -1.98
N ASN A 24 22.91 15.38 -1.58
CA ASN A 24 23.13 13.94 -1.80
C ASN A 24 22.08 13.10 -1.08
N MET A 25 21.77 13.43 0.17
CA MET A 25 20.75 12.75 0.97
C MET A 25 19.33 12.92 0.40
N ILE A 26 19.03 14.08 -0.19
CA ILE A 26 17.76 14.29 -0.88
C ILE A 26 17.66 13.38 -2.13
N GLY A 27 18.75 13.24 -2.86
CA GLY A 27 18.83 12.28 -3.98
C GLY A 27 18.54 10.85 -3.52
N GLU A 28 19.25 10.39 -2.50
CA GLU A 28 19.06 9.05 -1.94
C GLU A 28 17.62 8.82 -1.42
N TYR A 29 17.05 9.80 -0.72
CA TYR A 29 15.66 9.73 -0.25
C TYR A 29 14.66 9.62 -1.41
N ASN A 30 14.86 10.38 -2.48
CA ASN A 30 13.99 10.33 -3.65
C ASN A 30 14.08 8.98 -4.37
N ASP A 31 15.27 8.41 -4.48
CA ASP A 31 15.49 7.09 -5.07
C ASP A 31 14.78 6.00 -4.26
N LEU A 32 14.98 5.98 -2.93
CA LEU A 32 14.29 5.07 -2.02
C LEU A 32 12.76 5.23 -2.08
N SER A 33 12.27 6.47 -2.15
CA SER A 33 10.83 6.76 -2.26
C SER A 33 10.25 6.25 -3.59
N SER A 34 11.02 6.37 -4.67
CA SER A 34 10.64 5.84 -5.98
C SER A 34 10.57 4.32 -5.95
N GLU A 35 11.60 3.65 -5.40
CA GLU A 35 11.67 2.20 -5.25
C GLU A 35 10.49 1.67 -4.41
N TYR A 36 10.20 2.31 -3.28
CA TYR A 36 9.04 1.96 -2.44
C TYR A 36 7.73 2.06 -3.20
N LYS A 37 7.52 3.14 -3.97
CA LYS A 37 6.29 3.33 -4.76
C LYS A 37 6.14 2.27 -5.84
N VAL A 38 7.22 1.91 -6.53
CA VAL A 38 7.20 0.87 -7.57
C VAL A 38 6.83 -0.46 -6.94
N LEU A 39 7.49 -0.84 -5.84
CA LEU A 39 7.25 -2.11 -5.15
C LEU A 39 5.81 -2.19 -4.59
N ALA A 40 5.32 -1.10 -3.98
CA ALA A 40 3.95 -1.03 -3.47
C ALA A 40 2.90 -1.12 -4.59
N THR A 41 3.18 -0.51 -5.73
CA THR A 41 2.30 -0.57 -6.90
C THR A 41 2.26 -1.99 -7.47
N GLU A 42 3.41 -2.64 -7.59
CA GLU A 42 3.52 -4.02 -8.06
C GLU A 42 2.77 -4.99 -7.13
N TYR A 43 2.94 -4.85 -5.82
CA TYR A 43 2.19 -5.62 -4.83
C TYR A 43 0.67 -5.45 -5.01
N ASN A 44 0.20 -4.21 -5.12
CA ASN A 44 -1.22 -3.93 -5.29
C ASN A 44 -1.78 -4.50 -6.60
N MET A 45 -1.05 -4.41 -7.70
CA MET A 45 -1.46 -4.99 -8.99
C MET A 45 -1.58 -6.52 -8.91
N LYS A 46 -0.60 -7.20 -8.32
CA LYS A 46 -0.64 -8.66 -8.14
C LYS A 46 -1.78 -9.09 -7.22
N ARG A 47 -2.01 -8.35 -6.12
CA ARG A 47 -3.13 -8.59 -5.21
C ARG A 47 -4.47 -8.44 -5.93
N MET A 48 -4.65 -7.36 -6.69
CA MET A 48 -5.88 -7.13 -7.46
C MET A 48 -6.13 -8.23 -8.50
N GLY A 49 -5.06 -8.77 -9.12
CA GLY A 49 -5.16 -9.93 -10.01
C GLY A 49 -5.69 -11.17 -9.30
N ILE A 50 -5.12 -11.52 -8.13
CA ILE A 50 -5.59 -12.66 -7.33
C ILE A 50 -7.04 -12.46 -6.89
N ASP A 51 -7.42 -11.26 -6.44
CA ASP A 51 -8.78 -10.97 -6.01
C ASP A 51 -9.79 -11.05 -7.18
N ALA A 52 -9.41 -10.60 -8.38
CA ALA A 52 -10.24 -10.71 -9.57
C ALA A 52 -10.45 -12.18 -9.99
N ASP A 53 -9.39 -12.98 -9.96
CA ASP A 53 -9.47 -14.41 -10.25
C ASP A 53 -10.35 -15.13 -9.23
N TRP A 54 -10.20 -14.83 -7.96
CA TRP A 54 -11.04 -15.36 -6.88
C TRP A 54 -12.53 -15.02 -7.10
N GLN A 55 -12.85 -13.75 -7.39
CA GLN A 55 -14.23 -13.33 -7.69
C GLN A 55 -14.80 -14.07 -8.90
N ASN A 56 -14.00 -14.29 -9.92
CA ASN A 56 -14.41 -15.02 -11.12
C ASN A 56 -14.76 -16.48 -10.79
N GLU A 57 -13.94 -17.15 -9.98
CA GLU A 57 -14.21 -18.53 -9.54
C GLU A 57 -15.44 -18.60 -8.62
N VAL A 58 -15.63 -17.66 -7.69
CA VAL A 58 -16.85 -17.55 -6.87
C VAL A 58 -18.09 -17.38 -7.75
N ASN A 59 -18.02 -16.53 -8.76
CA ASN A 59 -19.15 -16.32 -9.68
C ASN A 59 -19.46 -17.56 -10.51
N LYS A 60 -18.46 -18.31 -10.96
CA LYS A 60 -18.66 -19.60 -11.64
C LYS A 60 -19.36 -20.58 -10.72
N TYR A 61 -18.91 -20.68 -9.47
CA TYR A 61 -19.50 -21.55 -8.46
C TYR A 61 -20.96 -21.20 -8.16
N LEU A 62 -21.25 -19.90 -7.96
CA LEU A 62 -22.63 -19.43 -7.73
C LEU A 62 -23.55 -19.73 -8.91
N LYS A 63 -23.08 -19.52 -10.15
CA LYS A 63 -23.85 -19.87 -11.36
C LYS A 63 -24.15 -21.36 -11.44
N LEU A 64 -23.23 -22.19 -11.01
CA LEU A 64 -23.40 -23.64 -11.02
C LEU A 64 -24.43 -24.07 -9.97
N ILE A 65 -24.36 -23.54 -8.74
CA ILE A 65 -25.36 -23.77 -7.69
C ILE A 65 -26.76 -23.36 -8.18
N LEU A 66 -26.86 -22.16 -8.78
CA LEU A 66 -28.13 -21.67 -9.32
C LEU A 66 -28.70 -22.59 -10.39
N ARG A 67 -27.86 -23.10 -11.31
CA ARG A 67 -28.29 -24.09 -12.32
C ARG A 67 -28.79 -25.38 -11.70
N LEU A 68 -28.10 -25.93 -10.69
CA LEU A 68 -28.52 -27.11 -9.96
C LEU A 68 -29.86 -26.90 -9.26
N PHE A 69 -30.03 -25.75 -8.62
CA PHE A 69 -31.29 -25.39 -7.96
C PHE A 69 -32.44 -25.33 -8.96
N VAL A 70 -32.30 -24.59 -10.05
CA VAL A 70 -33.34 -24.44 -11.08
C VAL A 70 -33.67 -25.80 -11.73
N SER A 71 -32.66 -26.64 -11.98
CA SER A 71 -32.88 -28.00 -12.53
C SER A 71 -33.68 -28.87 -11.58
N ASN A 72 -33.34 -28.88 -10.28
CA ASN A 72 -34.03 -29.64 -9.27
C ASN A 72 -35.48 -29.18 -9.06
N VAL A 73 -35.72 -27.87 -9.08
CA VAL A 73 -37.07 -27.30 -9.03
C VAL A 73 -37.88 -27.71 -10.27
N GLY A 74 -37.28 -27.66 -11.45
CA GLY A 74 -37.91 -28.11 -12.69
C GLY A 74 -38.35 -29.59 -12.63
N LEU A 75 -37.45 -30.49 -12.14
CA LEU A 75 -37.77 -31.90 -11.93
C LEU A 75 -38.90 -32.10 -10.93
N ALA A 76 -38.91 -31.35 -9.82
CA ALA A 76 -39.98 -31.43 -8.82
C ALA A 76 -41.35 -31.04 -9.42
N VAL A 77 -41.41 -29.99 -10.22
CA VAL A 77 -42.64 -29.57 -10.91
C VAL A 77 -43.12 -30.67 -11.87
N ILE A 78 -42.23 -31.29 -12.64
CA ILE A 78 -42.56 -32.40 -13.55
C ILE A 78 -43.15 -33.57 -12.77
N LEU A 79 -42.50 -33.93 -11.64
CA LEU A 79 -43.00 -35.01 -10.76
C LEU A 79 -44.39 -34.73 -10.20
N ILE A 80 -44.69 -33.51 -9.79
CA ILE A 80 -46.01 -33.08 -9.33
C ILE A 80 -47.06 -33.25 -10.44
N ILE A 81 -46.73 -32.80 -11.67
CA ILE A 81 -47.62 -32.92 -12.84
C ILE A 81 -47.92 -34.38 -13.14
N ILE A 82 -46.88 -35.22 -13.27
CA ILE A 82 -47.07 -36.64 -13.59
C ILE A 82 -47.95 -37.33 -12.53
N ASN A 83 -47.70 -37.07 -11.24
CA ASN A 83 -48.49 -37.65 -10.18
C ASN A 83 -49.95 -37.16 -10.16
N SER A 84 -50.18 -35.88 -10.55
CA SER A 84 -51.55 -35.32 -10.67
C SER A 84 -52.38 -36.00 -11.76
N PHE A 85 -51.74 -36.46 -12.85
CA PHE A 85 -52.40 -37.23 -13.91
C PHE A 85 -52.59 -38.73 -13.55
N GLY A 86 -51.69 -39.28 -12.75
CA GLY A 86 -51.71 -40.73 -12.42
C GLY A 86 -52.55 -41.11 -11.20
N ALA A 87 -53.03 -40.16 -10.39
CA ALA A 87 -53.84 -40.35 -9.17
C ALA A 87 -53.29 -41.36 -8.14
N PHE A 88 -51.98 -41.65 -8.14
CA PHE A 88 -51.36 -42.67 -7.27
C PHE A 88 -51.13 -42.18 -5.84
N VAL A 89 -51.04 -40.92 -5.59
CA VAL A 89 -50.75 -40.35 -4.27
C VAL A 89 -51.55 -39.02 -4.09
N SER A 90 -51.95 -38.71 -2.84
CA SER A 90 -52.62 -37.45 -2.57
C SER A 90 -51.75 -36.24 -2.97
N THR A 91 -52.38 -35.18 -3.47
CA THR A 91 -51.68 -33.99 -3.94
C THR A 91 -50.72 -33.39 -2.89
N GLY A 92 -51.12 -33.41 -1.62
CA GLY A 92 -50.29 -32.94 -0.50
C GLY A 92 -49.01 -33.77 -0.32
N MET A 93 -49.10 -35.10 -0.46
CA MET A 93 -47.95 -35.99 -0.33
C MET A 93 -46.99 -35.82 -1.53
N SER A 94 -47.50 -35.56 -2.72
CA SER A 94 -46.70 -35.30 -3.92
C SER A 94 -45.88 -34.02 -3.78
N ILE A 95 -46.46 -32.96 -3.23
CA ILE A 95 -45.76 -31.66 -2.98
C ILE A 95 -44.65 -31.90 -1.93
N LEU A 96 -44.92 -32.64 -0.87
CA LEU A 96 -43.95 -32.94 0.18
C LEU A 96 -42.76 -33.75 -0.36
N LEU A 97 -43.02 -34.79 -1.15
CA LEU A 97 -41.96 -35.58 -1.79
C LEU A 97 -41.12 -34.78 -2.79
N ALA A 98 -41.78 -33.90 -3.57
CA ALA A 98 -41.09 -33.01 -4.49
C ALA A 98 -40.20 -32.01 -3.75
N ALA A 99 -40.67 -31.42 -2.64
CA ALA A 99 -39.88 -30.53 -1.81
C ALA A 99 -38.66 -31.24 -1.20
N LEU A 100 -38.85 -32.46 -0.69
CA LEU A 100 -37.75 -33.27 -0.17
C LEU A 100 -36.72 -33.60 -1.28
N ALA A 101 -37.16 -33.97 -2.46
CA ALA A 101 -36.26 -34.25 -3.61
C ALA A 101 -35.43 -33.03 -4.00
N VAL A 102 -36.03 -31.81 -4.01
CA VAL A 102 -35.29 -30.57 -4.25
C VAL A 102 -34.23 -30.30 -3.18
N ILE A 103 -34.61 -30.45 -1.91
CA ILE A 103 -33.68 -30.23 -0.79
C ILE A 103 -32.52 -31.25 -0.85
N ILE A 104 -32.82 -32.54 -1.02
CA ILE A 104 -31.77 -33.56 -1.10
C ILE A 104 -30.88 -33.36 -2.33
N GLY A 105 -31.49 -33.13 -3.50
CA GLY A 105 -30.75 -32.92 -4.74
C GLY A 105 -29.84 -31.68 -4.72
N THR A 106 -30.33 -30.59 -4.16
CA THR A 106 -29.52 -29.34 -4.03
C THR A 106 -28.42 -29.49 -3.00
N THR A 107 -28.70 -30.09 -1.82
CA THR A 107 -27.67 -30.28 -0.78
C THR A 107 -26.59 -31.27 -1.21
N THR A 108 -26.97 -32.35 -1.89
CA THR A 108 -25.99 -33.33 -2.41
C THR A 108 -25.14 -32.74 -3.49
N GLY A 109 -25.72 -32.00 -4.44
CA GLY A 109 -25.00 -31.27 -5.48
C GLY A 109 -24.05 -30.23 -4.88
N PHE A 110 -24.51 -29.47 -3.90
CA PHE A 110 -23.69 -28.51 -3.16
C PHE A 110 -22.49 -29.19 -2.47
N LEU A 111 -22.68 -30.27 -1.77
CA LEU A 111 -21.62 -30.99 -1.03
C LEU A 111 -20.53 -31.53 -1.97
N ILE A 112 -20.94 -32.14 -3.09
CA ILE A 112 -20.00 -32.67 -4.09
C ILE A 112 -19.15 -31.55 -4.68
N ASP A 113 -19.79 -30.44 -5.03
CA ASP A 113 -19.16 -29.32 -5.70
C ASP A 113 -18.33 -28.48 -4.74
N TYR A 114 -18.77 -28.30 -3.49
CA TYR A 114 -18.01 -27.66 -2.42
C TYR A 114 -16.66 -28.36 -2.20
N LYS A 115 -16.64 -29.68 -2.13
CA LYS A 115 -15.40 -30.45 -1.95
C LYS A 115 -14.41 -30.24 -3.12
N LYS A 116 -14.92 -30.04 -4.34
CA LYS A 116 -14.11 -29.75 -5.52
C LYS A 116 -13.56 -28.32 -5.49
N HIS A 117 -14.38 -27.35 -5.09
CA HIS A 117 -14.01 -25.93 -5.09
C HIS A 117 -13.25 -25.51 -3.83
N SER A 118 -13.38 -26.23 -2.71
CA SER A 118 -12.65 -25.92 -1.47
C SER A 118 -11.14 -25.88 -1.67
N LYS A 119 -10.60 -26.80 -2.46
CA LYS A 119 -9.17 -26.80 -2.80
C LYS A 119 -8.74 -25.59 -3.63
N ILE A 120 -9.60 -25.10 -4.51
CA ILE A 120 -9.34 -23.92 -5.32
C ILE A 120 -9.32 -22.68 -4.43
N PHE A 121 -10.27 -22.57 -3.50
CA PHE A 121 -10.31 -21.45 -2.55
C PHE A 121 -9.13 -21.47 -1.58
N GLU A 122 -8.70 -22.65 -1.12
CA GLU A 122 -7.49 -22.80 -0.31
C GLU A 122 -6.23 -22.35 -1.07
N ASP A 123 -6.11 -22.70 -2.36
CA ASP A 123 -5.00 -22.26 -3.21
C ASP A 123 -4.96 -20.72 -3.36
N PHE A 124 -6.10 -20.05 -3.48
CA PHE A 124 -6.16 -18.59 -3.50
C PHE A 124 -5.70 -17.96 -2.18
N GLU A 125 -6.09 -18.51 -1.05
CA GLU A 125 -5.62 -18.02 0.26
C GLU A 125 -4.11 -18.23 0.41
N LEU A 126 -3.58 -19.39 0.01
CA LEU A 126 -2.13 -19.62 0.00
C LEU A 126 -1.39 -18.60 -0.88
N ARG A 127 -1.87 -18.35 -2.10
CA ARG A 127 -1.28 -17.33 -2.99
C ARG A 127 -1.31 -15.93 -2.39
N ARG A 128 -2.37 -15.55 -1.65
CA ARG A 128 -2.44 -14.27 -0.94
C ARG A 128 -1.40 -14.18 0.17
N VAL A 129 -1.24 -15.25 0.95
CA VAL A 129 -0.24 -15.33 2.02
C VAL A 129 1.16 -15.25 1.44
N ASP A 130 1.47 -16.06 0.43
CA ASP A 130 2.78 -16.07 -0.24
C ASP A 130 3.12 -14.69 -0.85
N LEU A 131 2.14 -14.05 -1.49
CA LEU A 131 2.31 -12.71 -2.02
C LEU A 131 2.61 -11.70 -0.89
N LYS A 132 1.85 -11.74 0.19
CA LYS A 132 2.05 -10.89 1.35
C LYS A 132 3.45 -11.08 1.92
N ASP A 133 3.84 -12.30 2.22
CA ASP A 133 5.13 -12.62 2.84
C ASP A 133 6.32 -12.22 1.96
N SER A 134 6.18 -12.35 0.62
CA SER A 134 7.25 -11.98 -0.30
C SER A 134 7.45 -10.47 -0.44
N TYR A 135 6.40 -9.67 -0.29
CA TYR A 135 6.47 -8.20 -0.47
C TYR A 135 6.54 -7.43 0.84
N GLU A 136 5.84 -7.88 1.89
CA GLU A 136 5.74 -7.16 3.16
C GLU A 136 7.11 -6.90 3.78
N LYS A 137 7.98 -7.90 3.82
CA LYS A 137 9.34 -7.77 4.35
C LYS A 137 10.17 -6.72 3.60
N ASN A 138 10.08 -6.69 2.27
CA ASN A 138 10.83 -5.75 1.47
C ASN A 138 10.26 -4.32 1.60
N LEU A 139 8.94 -4.20 1.66
CA LEU A 139 8.27 -2.92 1.90
C LEU A 139 8.61 -2.37 3.30
N GLU A 140 8.64 -3.21 4.32
CA GLU A 140 9.02 -2.82 5.68
C GLU A 140 10.48 -2.35 5.76
N ILE A 141 11.40 -3.07 5.09
CA ILE A 141 12.81 -2.66 5.00
C ILE A 141 12.95 -1.30 4.31
N LEU A 142 12.28 -1.10 3.17
CA LEU A 142 12.31 0.17 2.44
C LEU A 142 11.69 1.30 3.25
N HIS A 143 10.58 1.04 3.93
CA HIS A 143 9.95 2.03 4.82
C HIS A 143 10.86 2.41 5.98
N SER A 144 11.54 1.45 6.60
CA SER A 144 12.54 1.70 7.66
C SER A 144 13.70 2.56 7.14
N LYS A 145 14.23 2.28 5.94
CA LYS A 145 15.29 3.09 5.32
C LYS A 145 14.81 4.50 5.01
N LEU A 146 13.59 4.66 4.49
CA LEU A 146 13.00 5.98 4.24
C LEU A 146 12.88 6.81 5.52
N ASN A 147 12.42 6.20 6.60
CA ASN A 147 12.31 6.87 7.89
C ASN A 147 13.70 7.27 8.43
N ALA A 148 14.70 6.40 8.30
CA ALA A 148 16.07 6.71 8.70
C ALA A 148 16.66 7.86 7.89
N SER A 149 16.50 7.85 6.57
CA SER A 149 16.95 8.93 5.67
C SER A 149 16.23 10.25 5.95
N SER A 150 14.91 10.21 6.23
CA SER A 150 14.14 11.40 6.62
C SER A 150 14.61 12.00 7.95
N ASN A 151 14.92 11.16 8.93
CA ASN A 151 15.44 11.61 10.23
C ASN A 151 16.83 12.24 10.08
N GLU A 152 17.67 11.65 9.23
CA GLU A 152 19.01 12.20 8.97
C GLU A 152 18.92 13.54 8.22
N LEU A 153 18.02 13.70 7.25
CA LEU A 153 17.75 14.99 6.59
C LEU A 153 17.33 16.06 7.60
N ASN A 154 16.43 15.72 8.54
CA ASN A 154 16.01 16.65 9.57
C ASN A 154 17.19 17.07 10.48
N ARG A 155 18.10 16.14 10.78
CA ARG A 155 19.32 16.41 11.58
C ARG A 155 20.27 17.34 10.83
N ILE A 156 20.45 17.12 9.53
CA ILE A 156 21.29 17.99 8.69
C ILE A 156 20.68 19.38 8.60
N ASP A 157 19.36 19.50 8.41
CA ASP A 157 18.67 20.80 8.36
C ASP A 157 18.81 21.59 9.67
N MET A 158 18.75 20.91 10.81
CA MET A 158 19.04 21.54 12.11
C MET A 158 20.49 22.03 12.19
N ASN A 159 21.46 21.21 11.82
CA ASN A 159 22.87 21.57 11.83
C ASN A 159 23.18 22.76 10.89
N ILE A 160 22.55 22.80 9.72
CA ILE A 160 22.65 23.92 8.78
C ILE A 160 22.08 25.19 9.41
N SER A 161 20.93 25.09 10.08
CA SER A 161 20.30 26.23 10.76
C SER A 161 21.19 26.78 11.89
N ASP A 162 21.73 25.89 12.71
CA ASP A 162 22.61 26.26 13.82
C ASP A 162 23.90 26.92 13.32
N ASN A 163 24.52 26.37 12.30
CA ASN A 163 25.72 26.92 11.68
C ASN A 163 25.45 28.31 11.06
N LYS A 164 24.31 28.51 10.38
CA LYS A 164 23.89 29.82 9.85
C LYS A 164 23.67 30.82 10.98
N ASN A 165 23.07 30.41 12.08
CA ASN A 165 22.86 31.30 13.24
C ASN A 165 24.20 31.73 13.87
N GLU A 166 25.17 30.81 13.98
CA GLU A 166 26.49 31.08 14.51
C GLU A 166 27.25 32.04 13.61
N ILE A 167 27.23 31.84 12.28
CA ILE A 167 27.80 32.76 11.29
C ILE A 167 27.19 34.16 11.44
N ASN A 168 25.85 34.25 11.53
CA ASN A 168 25.16 35.53 11.69
C ASN A 168 25.55 36.23 13.01
N SER A 169 25.68 35.48 14.08
CA SER A 169 26.12 35.99 15.40
C SER A 169 27.53 36.58 15.32
N LEU A 170 28.45 35.89 14.61
CA LEU A 170 29.81 36.42 14.39
C LEU A 170 29.81 37.73 13.56
N ILE A 171 29.00 37.75 12.50
CA ILE A 171 28.85 38.96 11.66
C ILE A 171 28.32 40.12 12.48
N MET A 172 27.31 39.90 13.32
CA MET A 172 26.73 40.95 14.19
C MET A 172 27.71 41.42 15.25
N SER A 173 28.48 40.50 15.86
CA SER A 173 29.41 40.86 16.94
C SER A 173 30.67 41.57 16.49
N TYR A 174 31.20 41.20 15.36
CA TYR A 174 32.52 41.71 14.88
C TYR A 174 32.47 42.57 13.64
N GLY A 175 31.32 42.64 12.98
CA GLY A 175 31.11 43.34 11.74
C GLY A 175 31.79 42.71 10.53
N LYS A 176 31.25 42.98 9.33
CA LYS A 176 31.72 42.42 8.05
C LYS A 176 33.20 42.71 7.80
N LEU A 177 33.64 43.95 8.09
CA LEU A 177 35.02 44.40 7.87
C LEU A 177 36.07 43.61 8.68
N CYS A 178 35.79 43.28 9.95
CA CYS A 178 36.70 42.52 10.78
C CYS A 178 36.83 41.02 10.37
N LEU A 179 35.82 40.49 9.68
CA LEU A 179 35.82 39.13 9.15
C LEU A 179 36.40 39.01 7.74
N GLY A 180 36.74 40.19 7.10
CA GLY A 180 37.27 40.21 5.76
C GLY A 180 36.25 39.89 4.66
N ILE A 181 34.95 40.06 4.99
CA ILE A 181 33.87 39.88 4.03
C ILE A 181 33.81 41.16 3.16
N SER A 182 34.27 41.07 1.92
CA SER A 182 34.03 42.11 0.94
C SER A 182 32.59 42.03 0.46
N ASP A 183 31.89 43.16 0.33
CA ASP A 183 30.49 43.25 -0.13
C ASP A 183 30.33 42.82 -1.62
N ILE A 184 30.73 41.62 -1.94
CA ILE A 184 30.50 41.02 -3.26
C ILE A 184 29.36 40.03 -3.11
N ASN A 185 28.18 40.45 -3.53
CA ASN A 185 26.89 39.77 -3.74
C ASN A 185 25.79 40.00 -2.69
N GLU A 186 25.18 41.19 -2.74
CA GLU A 186 23.80 41.42 -2.28
C GLU A 186 22.74 40.76 -3.21
N ASN A 187 23.13 39.97 -4.19
CA ASN A 187 22.20 39.30 -5.14
C ASN A 187 22.17 37.79 -4.97
N ALA A 188 22.14 37.28 -3.74
CA ALA A 188 21.69 35.93 -3.53
C ALA A 188 20.16 35.96 -3.37
N PRO A 189 19.41 35.26 -4.24
CA PRO A 189 17.94 35.23 -4.11
C PRO A 189 17.55 34.62 -2.78
N SER A 190 16.81 35.39 -2.00
CA SER A 190 16.16 34.93 -0.76
C SER A 190 14.97 34.03 -1.11
N ASP A 191 15.21 32.91 -1.75
CA ASP A 191 14.19 31.88 -1.92
C ASP A 191 14.22 30.87 -0.77
N ASN A 192 13.95 31.40 0.44
CA ASN A 192 13.57 30.55 1.58
C ASN A 192 12.06 30.55 1.74
N LYS A 193 11.32 30.08 0.73
CA LYS A 193 9.96 29.55 0.96
C LYS A 193 10.05 28.07 1.22
N ALA A 194 10.12 27.78 2.51
CA ALA A 194 10.02 26.47 3.11
C ALA A 194 9.00 25.56 2.43
N TYR A 195 9.49 24.49 1.81
CA TYR A 195 8.69 23.31 1.54
C TYR A 195 8.57 22.45 2.81
N VAL A 196 7.97 23.03 3.84
CA VAL A 196 7.40 22.22 4.92
C VAL A 196 5.99 21.84 4.49
N ARG A 197 5.84 20.94 3.54
CA ARG A 197 4.58 20.22 3.38
C ARG A 197 4.59 19.07 4.37
N LYS A 198 3.98 19.28 5.53
CA LYS A 198 3.41 18.22 6.37
C LYS A 198 2.47 17.40 5.48
N ARG A 199 2.95 16.28 4.95
CA ARG A 199 2.08 15.23 4.48
C ARG A 199 1.67 14.42 5.70
N THR A 200 0.54 14.77 6.29
CA THR A 200 -0.26 13.82 7.06
C THR A 200 -0.62 12.68 6.11
N ILE A 201 0.01 11.53 6.32
CA ILE A 201 -0.46 10.27 5.75
C ILE A 201 -1.77 9.99 6.47
N ASN A 202 -2.90 10.25 5.82
CA ASN A 202 -4.19 9.76 6.27
C ASN A 202 -4.24 8.26 5.97
N ASP A 203 -4.11 7.47 7.04
CA ASP A 203 -4.59 6.10 7.08
C ASP A 203 -6.12 6.10 6.89
N LYS A 204 -6.59 5.59 5.77
CA LYS A 204 -7.91 4.97 5.60
C LYS A 204 -7.82 3.79 4.69
#